data_532798ed87b87a521c2dc51bd3c1b41e
#
_entry.id   532798ed87b87a521c2dc51bd3c1b41e
#
_cell.length_a   1.000
_cell.length_b   1.000
_cell.length_c   1.000
_cell.angle_alpha   90.00
_cell.angle_beta   90.00
_cell.angle_gamma   90.00
#
_symmetry.space_group_name_H-M   'P 1'
#
loop_
_entity.id
_entity.type
_entity.pdbx_description
1 polymer ?
#
loop_
_entity_poly.entity_id
_entity_poly.type
_entity_poly.pdbx_seq_one_letter_code
_entity_poly.pdbx_strand_id
1 'polypeptide(L)'
;MSKPVFVLISIVTAVAALSGQTAKIQPQPKTPWGDPDLQGTWTSDDTLGVPMERPVSFGTRQYLTEDELKDREKRVEQSKQRVENPSSDNHSPAKKQLDALAKGEAPAAGGRGVDAAPVPGQFGEFARRASRQTSQVVDPPNGRIPELTPEGKAKQAAARANRGKPATSWKDWSIYDRCITRGVAGSIIPVIYGNGLEIVQAPGYVAIRYEMVHDTRIVPLDGRPHLASNVHTYMGDPVGHWEGNTLVVETTNLNDKMGIGANGGGVPYSEDTKLTERFTRVSQNTIDYQLTVDDPKTYTAKWTIAFPITHEPGYEIYEYACHEGNMSLRNMMLAARAEADKPKN
;
A
#
# COMPACT_ATOMS: atom_id res chain seq x y z
N MET A 1 12.65 55.54 23.57
CA MET A 1 11.90 54.29 23.85
C MET A 1 11.34 53.78 22.54
N SER A 2 12.11 52.94 21.85
CA SER A 2 11.75 52.35 20.54
C SER A 2 11.15 50.96 20.76
N LYS A 3 9.94 50.75 20.22
CA LYS A 3 9.22 49.49 20.27
C LYS A 3 9.78 48.54 19.17
N PRO A 4 10.00 47.26 19.44
CA PRO A 4 10.37 46.30 18.41
C PRO A 4 9.14 45.91 17.58
N VAL A 5 9.29 45.99 16.25
CA VAL A 5 8.33 45.47 15.29
C VAL A 5 8.66 44.00 15.09
N PHE A 6 7.74 43.10 15.51
CA PHE A 6 7.81 41.68 15.16
C PHE A 6 7.31 41.52 13.74
N VAL A 7 8.21 41.14 12.84
CA VAL A 7 7.85 40.69 11.49
C VAL A 7 7.52 39.21 11.58
N LEU A 8 6.24 38.88 11.46
CA LEU A 8 5.78 37.48 11.27
C LEU A 8 6.10 37.07 9.82
N ILE A 9 7.12 36.27 9.66
CA ILE A 9 7.38 35.59 8.37
C ILE A 9 6.46 34.37 8.29
N SER A 10 5.37 34.53 7.57
CA SER A 10 4.50 33.38 7.18
C SER A 10 5.23 32.60 6.12
N ILE A 11 5.76 31.42 6.48
CA ILE A 11 6.27 30.45 5.53
C ILE A 11 5.06 29.77 4.88
N VAL A 12 4.66 30.28 3.71
CA VAL A 12 3.72 29.57 2.83
C VAL A 12 4.50 28.47 2.13
N THR A 13 4.41 27.25 2.63
CA THR A 13 4.88 26.07 1.91
C THR A 13 3.97 25.85 0.71
N ALA A 14 4.44 26.20 -0.47
CA ALA A 14 3.78 25.88 -1.72
C ALA A 14 3.83 24.35 -1.91
N VAL A 15 2.69 23.67 -1.69
CA VAL A 15 2.46 22.31 -2.14
C VAL A 15 2.36 22.38 -3.66
N ALA A 16 3.42 21.98 -4.37
CA ALA A 16 3.39 21.85 -5.81
C ALA A 16 2.42 20.73 -6.19
N ALA A 17 1.38 21.09 -6.95
CA ALA A 17 0.38 20.15 -7.45
C ALA A 17 1.04 19.04 -8.28
N LEU A 18 0.65 17.80 -8.00
CA LEU A 18 1.15 16.57 -8.63
C LEU A 18 0.82 16.42 -10.13
N SER A 19 0.09 17.34 -10.72
CA SER A 19 -0.23 17.33 -12.15
C SER A 19 0.34 18.58 -12.83
N GLY A 20 1.27 18.38 -13.77
CA GLY A 20 1.82 19.44 -14.62
C GLY A 20 0.84 20.05 -15.62
N GLN A 21 -0.46 20.05 -15.31
CA GLN A 21 -1.48 20.80 -15.99
C GLN A 21 -2.14 21.73 -14.97
N THR A 22 -2.21 23.02 -15.27
CA THR A 22 -3.06 23.99 -14.58
C THR A 22 -4.54 23.60 -14.81
N ALA A 23 -4.98 22.55 -14.14
CA ALA A 23 -6.38 22.18 -14.11
C ALA A 23 -7.14 23.32 -13.44
N LYS A 24 -8.12 23.90 -14.12
CA LYS A 24 -9.12 24.75 -13.48
C LYS A 24 -9.63 23.97 -12.27
N ILE A 25 -9.42 24.52 -11.07
CA ILE A 25 -9.94 23.94 -9.84
C ILE A 25 -11.46 23.89 -9.99
N GLN A 26 -11.98 22.73 -10.34
CA GLN A 26 -13.42 22.52 -10.34
C GLN A 26 -13.88 22.52 -8.87
N PRO A 27 -15.03 23.16 -8.55
CA PRO A 27 -15.55 23.10 -7.20
C PRO A 27 -15.70 21.62 -6.82
N GLN A 28 -15.06 21.22 -5.75
CA GLN A 28 -15.14 19.84 -5.28
C GLN A 28 -16.58 19.52 -4.87
N PRO A 29 -17.09 18.34 -5.20
CA PRO A 29 -18.41 17.91 -4.74
C PRO A 29 -18.44 17.90 -3.22
N LYS A 30 -19.62 18.21 -2.67
CA LYS A 30 -19.86 18.17 -1.23
C LYS A 30 -20.99 17.22 -0.93
N THR A 31 -20.89 16.58 0.22
CA THR A 31 -21.99 15.80 0.80
C THR A 31 -23.18 16.70 1.13
N PRO A 32 -24.39 16.15 1.33
CA PRO A 32 -25.56 16.93 1.73
C PRO A 32 -25.39 17.68 3.06
N TRP A 33 -24.46 17.25 3.93
CA TRP A 33 -24.16 17.91 5.20
C TRP A 33 -22.94 18.85 5.13
N GLY A 34 -22.35 19.05 3.94
CA GLY A 34 -21.38 20.10 3.68
C GLY A 34 -19.91 19.69 3.67
N ASP A 35 -19.56 18.47 4.06
CA ASP A 35 -18.20 17.95 3.99
C ASP A 35 -17.75 17.75 2.53
N PRO A 36 -16.45 17.80 2.23
CA PRO A 36 -15.94 17.35 0.92
C PRO A 36 -16.36 15.90 0.65
N ASP A 37 -16.84 15.63 -0.56
CA ASP A 37 -17.33 14.32 -0.94
C ASP A 37 -16.19 13.45 -1.49
N LEU A 38 -15.80 12.41 -0.75
CA LEU A 38 -14.84 11.39 -1.14
C LEU A 38 -15.52 10.06 -1.46
N GLN A 39 -16.85 9.98 -1.38
CA GLN A 39 -17.58 8.72 -1.53
C GLN A 39 -17.36 8.08 -2.90
N GLY A 40 -17.42 6.78 -2.93
CA GLY A 40 -17.29 5.97 -4.15
C GLY A 40 -16.31 4.83 -4.02
N THR A 41 -16.17 4.10 -5.12
CA THR A 41 -15.22 3.00 -5.26
C THR A 41 -13.98 3.49 -5.97
N TRP A 42 -12.84 3.21 -5.39
CA TRP A 42 -11.53 3.69 -5.81
C TRP A 42 -10.55 2.53 -5.90
N THR A 43 -9.50 2.70 -6.69
CA THR A 43 -8.40 1.72 -6.79
C THR A 43 -7.04 2.40 -6.83
N SER A 44 -6.00 1.73 -6.34
CA SER A 44 -4.61 2.18 -6.47
C SER A 44 -3.87 1.57 -7.67
N ASP A 45 -4.57 0.92 -8.59
CA ASP A 45 -4.00 0.18 -9.74
C ASP A 45 -3.08 1.00 -10.62
N ASP A 46 -3.37 2.28 -10.83
CA ASP A 46 -2.52 3.16 -11.66
C ASP A 46 -1.09 3.34 -11.08
N THR A 47 -0.88 2.88 -9.85
CA THR A 47 0.45 2.87 -9.18
C THR A 47 1.16 1.52 -9.30
N LEU A 48 0.53 0.51 -9.89
CA LEU A 48 1.20 -0.76 -10.20
C LEU A 48 2.44 -0.52 -11.08
N GLY A 49 3.56 -1.14 -10.71
CA GLY A 49 4.85 -0.96 -11.39
C GLY A 49 5.60 0.31 -10.99
N VAL A 50 5.08 1.15 -10.09
CA VAL A 50 5.84 2.23 -9.46
C VAL A 50 6.58 1.65 -8.24
N PRO A 51 7.92 1.67 -8.21
CA PRO A 51 8.67 1.11 -7.09
C PRO A 51 8.40 1.89 -5.80
N MET A 52 8.45 1.21 -4.66
CA MET A 52 8.34 1.87 -3.35
C MET A 52 9.40 2.94 -3.18
N GLU A 53 10.65 2.56 -3.36
CA GLU A 53 11.79 3.47 -3.28
C GLU A 53 12.30 3.86 -4.66
N ARG A 54 12.78 5.09 -4.79
CA ARG A 54 13.32 5.61 -6.05
C ARG A 54 14.63 4.90 -6.41
N PRO A 55 14.75 4.38 -7.63
CA PRO A 55 16.01 3.90 -8.14
C PRO A 55 17.10 4.99 -8.07
N VAL A 56 18.31 4.62 -7.66
CA VAL A 56 19.41 5.57 -7.43
C VAL A 56 19.73 6.40 -8.69
N SER A 57 19.53 5.81 -9.87
CA SER A 57 19.75 6.48 -11.17
C SER A 57 18.87 7.72 -11.38
N PHE A 58 17.75 7.83 -10.69
CA PHE A 58 16.88 9.01 -10.79
C PHE A 58 17.28 10.15 -9.82
N GLY A 59 18.16 9.92 -8.84
CA GLY A 59 18.53 10.92 -7.84
C GLY A 59 17.31 11.48 -7.11
N THR A 60 17.10 12.80 -7.20
CA THR A 60 15.94 13.49 -6.60
C THR A 60 14.80 13.72 -7.57
N ARG A 61 14.90 13.22 -8.80
CA ARG A 61 13.89 13.42 -9.85
C ARG A 61 12.63 12.60 -9.58
N GLN A 62 11.57 13.27 -9.20
CA GLN A 62 10.30 12.66 -8.80
C GLN A 62 9.46 12.13 -9.97
N TYR A 63 9.64 12.67 -11.17
CA TYR A 63 8.83 12.34 -12.34
C TYR A 63 9.67 11.85 -13.51
N LEU A 64 9.11 10.96 -14.28
CA LEU A 64 9.65 10.50 -15.55
C LEU A 64 9.69 11.63 -16.58
N THR A 65 10.66 11.59 -17.49
CA THR A 65 10.63 12.39 -18.71
C THR A 65 9.53 11.90 -19.63
N GLU A 66 9.20 12.67 -20.68
CA GLU A 66 8.16 12.27 -21.64
C GLU A 66 8.50 10.94 -22.34
N ASP A 67 9.78 10.71 -22.68
CA ASP A 67 10.18 9.47 -23.35
C ASP A 67 10.14 8.26 -22.38
N GLU A 68 10.58 8.43 -21.14
CA GLU A 68 10.47 7.39 -20.12
C GLU A 68 8.99 7.07 -19.80
N LEU A 69 8.11 8.09 -19.85
CA LEU A 69 6.68 7.89 -19.68
C LEU A 69 6.09 7.07 -20.82
N LYS A 70 6.41 7.43 -22.07
CA LYS A 70 6.00 6.64 -23.26
C LYS A 70 6.43 5.17 -23.16
N ASP A 71 7.63 4.92 -22.66
CA ASP A 71 8.10 3.55 -22.44
C ASP A 71 7.34 2.83 -21.34
N ARG A 72 6.92 3.55 -20.28
CA ARG A 72 6.04 2.99 -19.25
C ARG A 72 4.64 2.73 -19.81
N GLU A 73 4.08 3.63 -20.60
CA GLU A 73 2.79 3.45 -21.27
C GLU A 73 2.77 2.20 -22.15
N LYS A 74 3.83 1.96 -22.93
CA LYS A 74 3.98 0.72 -23.71
C LYS A 74 3.96 -0.52 -22.84
N ARG A 75 4.63 -0.50 -21.67
CA ARG A 75 4.62 -1.63 -20.74
C ARG A 75 3.26 -1.87 -20.12
N VAL A 76 2.55 -0.79 -19.77
CA VAL A 76 1.16 -0.87 -19.25
C VAL A 76 0.27 -1.51 -20.30
N GLU A 77 0.32 -1.04 -21.54
CA GLU A 77 -0.49 -1.59 -22.64
C GLU A 77 -0.15 -3.08 -22.90
N GLN A 78 1.13 -3.44 -22.91
CA GLN A 78 1.55 -4.84 -23.05
C GLN A 78 1.07 -5.71 -21.87
N SER A 79 1.03 -5.15 -20.66
CA SER A 79 0.51 -5.86 -19.49
C SER A 79 -0.98 -6.11 -19.61
N LYS A 80 -1.73 -5.09 -20.03
CA LYS A 80 -3.16 -5.16 -20.31
C LYS A 80 -3.47 -6.23 -21.36
N GLN A 81 -2.78 -6.19 -22.50
CA GLN A 81 -2.97 -7.18 -23.57
C GLN A 81 -2.69 -8.61 -23.11
N ARG A 82 -1.71 -8.81 -22.22
CA ARG A 82 -1.41 -10.13 -21.65
C ARG A 82 -2.52 -10.65 -20.75
N VAL A 83 -3.20 -9.77 -20.02
CA VAL A 83 -4.32 -10.15 -19.16
C VAL A 83 -5.58 -10.39 -19.98
N GLU A 84 -5.89 -9.52 -20.92
CA GLU A 84 -7.08 -9.61 -21.78
C GLU A 84 -7.01 -10.77 -22.80
N ASN A 85 -5.80 -11.07 -23.30
CA ASN A 85 -5.56 -12.14 -24.29
C ASN A 85 -4.48 -13.09 -23.76
N PRO A 86 -4.80 -13.94 -22.79
CA PRO A 86 -3.85 -14.94 -22.32
C PRO A 86 -3.52 -15.87 -23.48
N SER A 87 -2.32 -15.70 -24.06
CA SER A 87 -1.86 -16.59 -25.09
C SER A 87 -1.80 -18.01 -24.53
N SER A 88 -2.18 -18.99 -25.35
CA SER A 88 -2.04 -20.43 -25.05
C SER A 88 -0.55 -20.84 -24.91
N ASP A 89 0.37 -19.91 -25.11
CA ASP A 89 1.80 -20.14 -24.97
C ASP A 89 2.18 -20.38 -23.50
N ASN A 90 2.44 -21.61 -23.29
CA ASN A 90 2.90 -22.38 -22.15
C ASN A 90 4.12 -21.81 -21.36
N HIS A 91 4.41 -20.52 -21.42
CA HIS A 91 5.57 -19.89 -20.81
C HIS A 91 5.29 -19.17 -19.49
N SER A 92 4.16 -19.46 -18.84
CA SER A 92 3.88 -18.93 -17.50
C SER A 92 4.98 -19.37 -16.53
N PRO A 93 5.53 -18.45 -15.73
CA PRO A 93 6.48 -18.79 -14.67
C PRO A 93 5.96 -19.88 -13.74
N ALA A 94 4.64 -19.92 -13.50
CA ALA A 94 4.00 -20.95 -12.70
C ALA A 94 4.05 -22.32 -13.40
N LYS A 95 3.86 -22.37 -14.72
CA LYS A 95 3.99 -23.64 -15.44
C LYS A 95 5.44 -24.12 -15.47
N LYS A 96 6.40 -23.23 -15.67
CA LYS A 96 7.83 -23.57 -15.56
C LYS A 96 8.18 -24.12 -14.18
N GLN A 97 7.61 -23.55 -13.11
CA GLN A 97 7.79 -24.04 -11.75
C GLN A 97 7.10 -25.40 -11.55
N LEU A 98 5.89 -25.58 -12.06
CA LEU A 98 5.18 -26.87 -12.01
C LEU A 98 5.92 -27.94 -12.81
N ASP A 99 6.41 -27.61 -14.00
CA ASP A 99 7.18 -28.53 -14.84
C ASP A 99 8.54 -28.87 -14.17
N ALA A 100 9.18 -27.93 -13.50
CA ALA A 100 10.40 -28.15 -12.72
C ALA A 100 10.13 -29.05 -11.51
N LEU A 101 9.05 -28.78 -10.77
CA LEU A 101 8.63 -29.64 -9.64
C LEU A 101 8.28 -31.07 -10.11
N ALA A 102 7.61 -31.20 -11.24
CA ALA A 102 7.28 -32.51 -11.84
C ALA A 102 8.54 -33.28 -12.26
N LYS A 103 9.65 -32.59 -12.56
CA LYS A 103 10.96 -33.16 -12.88
C LYS A 103 11.85 -33.37 -11.65
N GLY A 104 11.37 -33.04 -10.44
CA GLY A 104 12.15 -33.12 -9.20
C GLY A 104 13.21 -32.01 -9.07
N GLU A 105 13.14 -30.96 -9.90
CA GLU A 105 14.02 -29.80 -9.81
C GLU A 105 13.55 -28.86 -8.70
N ALA A 106 14.48 -28.35 -7.88
CA ALA A 106 14.12 -27.32 -6.89
C ALA A 106 13.57 -26.07 -7.59
N PRO A 107 12.44 -25.51 -7.13
CA PRO A 107 11.91 -24.28 -7.69
C PRO A 107 13.00 -23.22 -7.57
N ALA A 108 13.30 -22.53 -8.67
CA ALA A 108 14.18 -21.38 -8.63
C ALA A 108 13.67 -20.44 -7.52
N ALA A 109 14.56 -20.04 -6.61
CA ALA A 109 14.24 -19.08 -5.57
C ALA A 109 13.81 -17.79 -6.27
N GLY A 110 12.53 -17.71 -6.61
CA GLY A 110 11.92 -16.56 -7.24
C GLY A 110 12.01 -15.42 -6.28
N GLY A 111 12.85 -14.45 -6.58
CA GLY A 111 12.78 -13.17 -5.92
C GLY A 111 11.31 -12.72 -5.99
N ARG A 112 10.67 -12.54 -4.84
CA ARG A 112 9.38 -11.86 -4.73
C ARG A 112 9.64 -10.37 -4.98
N GLY A 113 10.03 -10.05 -6.22
CA GLY A 113 9.99 -8.69 -6.70
C GLY A 113 8.54 -8.35 -7.02
N VAL A 114 8.12 -7.16 -6.66
CA VAL A 114 6.84 -6.55 -7.05
C VAL A 114 6.61 -6.49 -8.57
N ASP A 115 7.55 -6.99 -9.34
CA ASP A 115 7.53 -7.04 -10.81
C ASP A 115 7.07 -8.40 -11.38
N ALA A 116 6.54 -9.30 -10.53
CA ALA A 116 5.94 -10.53 -11.05
C ALA A 116 4.69 -10.14 -11.84
N ALA A 117 4.81 -10.08 -13.16
CA ALA A 117 3.66 -9.91 -14.03
C ALA A 117 2.61 -10.97 -13.69
N PRO A 118 1.31 -10.62 -13.65
CA PRO A 118 0.24 -11.59 -13.42
C PRO A 118 0.40 -12.77 -14.35
N VAL A 119 0.25 -13.98 -13.81
CA VAL A 119 0.26 -15.18 -14.63
C VAL A 119 -0.98 -15.14 -15.51
N PRO A 120 -0.88 -15.30 -16.84
CA PRO A 120 -2.03 -15.33 -17.73
C PRO A 120 -3.09 -16.32 -17.23
N GLY A 121 -4.34 -15.86 -17.12
CA GLY A 121 -5.47 -16.64 -16.62
C GLY A 121 -5.63 -16.65 -15.10
N GLN A 122 -4.82 -15.91 -14.34
CA GLN A 122 -5.05 -15.61 -12.93
C GLN A 122 -5.64 -14.20 -12.74
N PHE A 123 -6.37 -14.01 -11.65
CA PHE A 123 -6.93 -12.74 -11.22
C PHE A 123 -5.79 -11.76 -10.97
N GLY A 124 -5.41 -10.98 -11.96
CA GLY A 124 -4.37 -9.96 -11.87
C GLY A 124 -4.92 -8.64 -12.34
N GLU A 125 -4.65 -7.60 -11.58
CA GLU A 125 -4.93 -6.23 -11.97
C GLU A 125 -3.73 -5.67 -12.72
N PHE A 126 -3.96 -4.64 -13.49
CA PHE A 126 -2.92 -3.92 -14.23
C PHE A 126 -3.19 -2.42 -14.12
N ALA A 127 -2.12 -1.64 -14.16
CA ALA A 127 -2.26 -0.19 -14.27
C ALA A 127 -3.03 0.14 -15.56
N ARG A 128 -4.08 0.95 -15.44
CA ARG A 128 -4.87 1.40 -16.61
C ARG A 128 -4.23 2.61 -17.25
N ARG A 129 -3.55 3.40 -16.44
CA ARG A 129 -2.79 4.58 -16.83
C ARG A 129 -1.38 4.49 -16.27
N ALA A 130 -0.41 4.91 -17.07
CA ALA A 130 0.96 4.95 -16.61
C ALA A 130 1.17 6.11 -15.64
N SER A 131 1.64 5.83 -14.44
CA SER A 131 2.06 6.86 -13.50
C SER A 131 3.35 7.53 -13.96
N ARG A 132 3.44 8.85 -13.80
CA ARG A 132 4.69 9.61 -14.03
C ARG A 132 5.69 9.51 -12.87
N GLN A 133 5.29 8.99 -11.72
CA GLN A 133 6.13 8.93 -10.53
C GLN A 133 7.29 7.94 -10.70
N THR A 134 8.45 8.31 -10.18
CA THR A 134 9.65 7.44 -10.15
C THR A 134 9.70 6.56 -8.92
N SER A 135 8.89 6.86 -7.89
CA SER A 135 8.75 6.10 -6.65
C SER A 135 7.45 6.45 -5.93
N GLN A 136 7.00 5.57 -5.05
CA GLN A 136 5.89 5.88 -4.12
C GLN A 136 6.40 6.78 -2.98
N VAL A 137 7.62 6.57 -2.46
CA VAL A 137 8.23 7.47 -1.48
C VAL A 137 8.52 8.81 -2.14
N VAL A 138 7.95 9.88 -1.56
CA VAL A 138 8.08 11.27 -2.05
C VAL A 138 8.84 12.16 -1.07
N ASP A 139 8.83 11.80 0.21
CA ASP A 139 9.60 12.46 1.26
C ASP A 139 10.30 11.39 2.12
N PRO A 140 11.63 11.48 2.30
CA PRO A 140 12.59 12.52 1.88
C PRO A 140 12.69 12.70 0.35
N PRO A 141 13.21 13.85 -0.14
CA PRO A 141 13.25 14.18 -1.57
C PRO A 141 14.03 13.21 -2.45
N ASN A 142 14.95 12.42 -1.86
CA ASN A 142 15.65 11.35 -2.57
C ASN A 142 14.74 10.14 -2.90
N GLY A 143 13.50 10.14 -2.38
CA GLY A 143 12.52 9.08 -2.62
C GLY A 143 12.89 7.72 -2.02
N ARG A 144 13.65 7.73 -0.93
CA ARG A 144 14.10 6.52 -0.24
C ARG A 144 13.63 6.53 1.21
N ILE A 145 13.32 5.34 1.72
CA ILE A 145 12.97 5.17 3.13
C ILE A 145 14.19 5.52 3.98
N PRO A 146 14.05 6.32 5.05
CA PRO A 146 15.14 6.64 5.95
C PRO A 146 15.79 5.40 6.55
N GLU A 147 17.04 5.54 6.97
CA GLU A 147 17.74 4.44 7.64
C GLU A 147 17.00 3.98 8.90
N LEU A 148 17.08 2.68 9.13
CA LEU A 148 16.57 2.10 10.37
C LEU A 148 17.48 2.45 11.55
N THR A 149 16.87 2.71 12.68
CA THR A 149 17.54 2.79 13.97
C THR A 149 18.18 1.43 14.34
N PRO A 150 19.01 1.34 15.36
CA PRO A 150 19.49 0.04 15.85
C PRO A 150 18.37 -0.93 16.21
N GLU A 151 17.27 -0.44 16.82
CA GLU A 151 16.09 -1.23 17.17
C GLU A 151 15.36 -1.72 15.90
N GLY A 152 15.13 -0.85 14.94
CA GLY A 152 14.54 -1.19 13.65
C GLY A 152 15.36 -2.21 12.86
N LYS A 153 16.71 -2.08 12.88
CA LYS A 153 17.63 -3.05 12.28
C LYS A 153 17.52 -4.41 12.95
N ALA A 154 17.47 -4.46 14.27
CA ALA A 154 17.31 -5.69 15.04
C ALA A 154 15.99 -6.39 14.71
N LYS A 155 14.87 -5.65 14.67
CA LYS A 155 13.55 -6.17 14.28
C LYS A 155 13.55 -6.71 12.86
N GLN A 156 14.12 -5.99 11.90
CA GLN A 156 14.23 -6.44 10.52
C GLN A 156 15.11 -7.70 10.40
N ALA A 157 16.21 -7.77 11.14
CA ALA A 157 17.07 -8.93 11.14
C ALA A 157 16.35 -10.17 11.72
N ALA A 158 15.60 -10.02 12.82
CA ALA A 158 14.78 -11.09 13.39
C ALA A 158 13.73 -11.61 12.40
N ALA A 159 13.04 -10.71 11.70
CA ALA A 159 12.06 -11.07 10.67
C ALA A 159 12.73 -11.82 9.49
N ARG A 160 13.93 -11.39 9.07
CA ARG A 160 14.70 -12.06 8.01
C ARG A 160 15.21 -13.43 8.43
N ALA A 161 15.67 -13.59 9.67
CA ALA A 161 16.18 -14.86 10.21
C ALA A 161 15.14 -15.98 10.22
N ASN A 162 13.86 -15.63 10.19
CA ASN A 162 12.75 -16.59 10.14
C ASN A 162 12.29 -16.91 8.71
N ARG A 163 12.75 -16.14 7.71
CA ARG A 163 12.41 -16.42 6.31
C ARG A 163 13.06 -17.71 5.84
N GLY A 164 12.30 -18.55 5.16
CA GLY A 164 12.80 -19.80 4.58
C GLY A 164 12.97 -20.94 5.59
N LYS A 165 12.69 -20.72 6.86
CA LYS A 165 12.57 -21.83 7.82
C LYS A 165 11.25 -22.56 7.59
N PRO A 166 11.22 -23.90 7.69
CA PRO A 166 9.97 -24.63 7.67
C PRO A 166 9.04 -24.13 8.78
N ALA A 167 7.81 -23.87 8.45
CA ALA A 167 6.83 -23.45 9.43
C ALA A 167 6.51 -24.61 10.38
N THR A 168 6.61 -24.36 11.67
CA THR A 168 6.28 -25.34 12.72
C THR A 168 4.86 -25.16 13.23
N SER A 169 4.32 -23.97 13.04
CA SER A 169 3.03 -23.53 13.54
C SER A 169 2.36 -22.63 12.52
N TRP A 170 1.02 -22.54 12.58
CA TRP A 170 0.25 -21.57 11.83
C TRP A 170 0.67 -20.13 12.13
N LYS A 171 1.28 -19.85 13.28
CA LYS A 171 1.79 -18.53 13.67
C LYS A 171 3.02 -18.08 12.87
N ASP A 172 3.69 -19.02 12.22
CA ASP A 172 4.88 -18.73 11.40
C ASP A 172 4.52 -18.18 10.02
N TRP A 173 3.23 -18.23 9.64
CA TRP A 173 2.69 -17.63 8.42
C TRP A 173 2.29 -16.18 8.65
N SER A 174 2.32 -15.39 7.58
CA SER A 174 1.99 -13.97 7.67
C SER A 174 0.54 -13.75 8.13
N ILE A 175 0.27 -12.59 8.66
CA ILE A 175 -1.08 -12.16 9.07
C ILE A 175 -2.03 -12.20 7.86
N TYR A 176 -1.53 -11.85 6.66
CA TYR A 176 -2.26 -11.91 5.41
C TYR A 176 -2.57 -13.36 4.98
N ASP A 177 -1.58 -14.26 5.00
CA ASP A 177 -1.80 -15.69 4.63
C ASP A 177 -2.85 -16.36 5.54
N ARG A 178 -3.01 -15.85 6.76
CA ARG A 178 -4.01 -16.29 7.72
C ARG A 178 -5.37 -15.59 7.58
N CYS A 179 -5.58 -14.80 6.54
CA CYS A 179 -6.82 -14.05 6.32
C CYS A 179 -7.20 -13.11 7.49
N ILE A 180 -6.24 -12.53 8.20
CA ILE A 180 -6.54 -11.64 9.33
C ILE A 180 -6.68 -10.20 8.82
N THR A 181 -5.63 -9.66 8.19
CA THR A 181 -5.62 -8.31 7.61
C THR A 181 -4.40 -8.08 6.73
N ARG A 182 -4.43 -7.04 5.90
CA ARG A 182 -3.26 -6.48 5.22
C ARG A 182 -2.66 -5.28 5.98
N GLY A 183 -3.30 -4.86 7.07
CA GLY A 183 -2.94 -3.65 7.80
C GLY A 183 -3.28 -2.37 7.03
N VAL A 184 -3.11 -1.21 7.67
CA VAL A 184 -3.49 0.09 7.10
C VAL A 184 -2.76 0.34 5.78
N ALA A 185 -1.45 0.32 5.78
CA ALA A 185 -0.64 0.59 4.59
C ALA A 185 -0.77 -0.49 3.51
N GLY A 186 -0.74 -1.77 3.92
CA GLY A 186 -0.82 -2.90 2.99
C GLY A 186 -2.17 -3.03 2.29
N SER A 187 -3.22 -2.43 2.83
CA SER A 187 -4.55 -2.45 2.22
C SER A 187 -4.74 -1.43 1.10
N ILE A 188 -3.83 -0.44 0.98
CA ILE A 188 -3.92 0.62 -0.03
C ILE A 188 -2.72 0.66 -0.97
N ILE A 189 -1.54 0.20 -0.52
CA ILE A 189 -0.37 0.04 -1.40
C ILE A 189 -0.68 -1.05 -2.43
N PRO A 190 -0.57 -0.76 -3.74
CA PRO A 190 -1.02 -1.67 -4.78
C PRO A 190 -0.22 -2.97 -4.83
N VAL A 191 -0.93 -4.05 -5.09
CA VAL A 191 -0.42 -5.40 -5.33
C VAL A 191 -1.05 -5.96 -6.59
N ILE A 192 -0.73 -7.20 -6.93
CA ILE A 192 -1.20 -7.84 -8.17
C ILE A 192 -2.72 -8.02 -8.28
N TYR A 193 -3.49 -7.87 -7.20
CA TYR A 193 -4.96 -7.91 -7.19
C TYR A 193 -5.53 -7.43 -5.85
N GLY A 194 -6.82 -7.03 -5.85
CA GLY A 194 -7.55 -6.61 -4.65
C GLY A 194 -7.12 -5.24 -4.13
N ASN A 195 -6.93 -4.29 -5.03
CA ASN A 195 -6.53 -2.92 -4.72
C ASN A 195 -7.71 -1.96 -4.59
N GLY A 196 -8.93 -2.49 -4.71
CA GLY A 196 -10.16 -1.73 -4.58
C GLY A 196 -10.41 -1.29 -3.13
N LEU A 197 -10.97 -0.10 -2.98
CA LEU A 197 -11.48 0.39 -1.72
C LEU A 197 -12.75 1.22 -1.95
N GLU A 198 -13.65 1.19 -0.98
CA GLU A 198 -14.86 1.99 -0.97
C GLU A 198 -14.82 2.98 0.18
N ILE A 199 -15.09 4.25 -0.11
CA ILE A 199 -15.24 5.29 0.90
C ILE A 199 -16.73 5.62 1.03
N VAL A 200 -17.26 5.48 2.23
CA VAL A 200 -18.63 5.84 2.59
C VAL A 200 -18.57 6.90 3.69
N GLN A 201 -19.38 7.93 3.57
CA GLN A 201 -19.42 9.02 4.54
C GLN A 201 -20.80 9.12 5.18
N ALA A 202 -20.80 9.45 6.46
CA ALA A 202 -21.97 9.85 7.23
C ALA A 202 -21.61 11.08 8.08
N PRO A 203 -22.58 11.86 8.59
CA PRO A 203 -22.28 12.94 9.51
C PRO A 203 -21.43 12.47 10.69
N GLY A 204 -20.21 13.01 10.82
CA GLY A 204 -19.27 12.69 11.88
C GLY A 204 -18.45 11.40 11.71
N TYR A 205 -18.58 10.69 10.58
CA TYR A 205 -17.85 9.45 10.33
C TYR A 205 -17.47 9.26 8.87
N VAL A 206 -16.31 8.63 8.64
CA VAL A 206 -15.94 8.06 7.35
C VAL A 206 -15.65 6.57 7.54
N ALA A 207 -16.21 5.72 6.68
CA ALA A 207 -15.87 4.31 6.60
C ALA A 207 -15.03 4.07 5.35
N ILE A 208 -13.90 3.38 5.51
CA ILE A 208 -13.03 2.95 4.42
C ILE A 208 -13.02 1.43 4.40
N ARG A 209 -13.73 0.85 3.44
CA ARG A 209 -13.80 -0.60 3.22
C ARG A 209 -12.78 -0.99 2.16
N TYR A 210 -11.90 -1.92 2.49
CA TYR A 210 -10.96 -2.49 1.56
C TYR A 210 -11.53 -3.77 0.95
N GLU A 211 -11.25 -3.99 -0.32
CA GLU A 211 -11.70 -5.19 -1.03
C GLU A 211 -11.07 -6.45 -0.45
N MET A 212 -9.75 -6.43 -0.33
CA MET A 212 -9.00 -7.59 0.15
C MET A 212 -9.22 -7.81 1.65
N VAL A 213 -9.57 -9.04 2.03
CA VAL A 213 -9.90 -9.47 3.40
C VAL A 213 -11.12 -8.74 3.99
N HIS A 214 -11.83 -7.93 3.20
CA HIS A 214 -13.02 -7.13 3.55
C HIS A 214 -12.91 -6.30 4.84
N ASP A 215 -11.66 -5.90 5.22
CA ASP A 215 -11.46 -5.00 6.35
C ASP A 215 -12.19 -3.66 6.14
N THR A 216 -12.80 -3.17 7.21
CA THR A 216 -13.44 -1.85 7.20
C THR A 216 -12.94 -1.03 8.38
N ARG A 217 -12.43 0.16 8.10
CA ARG A 217 -12.01 1.13 9.10
C ARG A 217 -13.11 2.16 9.27
N ILE A 218 -13.57 2.37 10.50
CA ILE A 218 -14.46 3.47 10.86
C ILE A 218 -13.63 4.58 11.46
N VAL A 219 -13.66 5.74 10.84
CA VAL A 219 -12.91 6.94 11.21
C VAL A 219 -13.87 7.96 11.80
N PRO A 220 -13.90 8.13 13.14
CA PRO A 220 -14.68 9.20 13.78
C PRO A 220 -14.08 10.56 13.44
N LEU A 221 -14.95 11.57 13.23
CA LEU A 221 -14.55 12.96 12.92
C LEU A 221 -14.92 13.92 14.06
N ASP A 222 -15.21 13.42 15.24
CA ASP A 222 -15.71 14.18 16.39
C ASP A 222 -14.60 14.73 17.32
N GLY A 223 -13.33 14.54 16.92
CA GLY A 223 -12.19 15.04 17.71
C GLY A 223 -11.95 14.30 19.02
N ARG A 224 -12.49 13.07 19.15
CA ARG A 224 -12.22 12.25 20.33
C ARG A 224 -10.72 11.94 20.47
N PRO A 225 -10.23 11.73 21.71
CA PRO A 225 -8.86 11.25 21.89
C PRO A 225 -8.73 9.82 21.39
N HIS A 226 -7.50 9.43 21.03
CA HIS A 226 -7.18 8.03 20.76
C HIS A 226 -7.38 7.14 21.99
N LEU A 227 -7.51 5.84 21.74
CA LEU A 227 -7.57 4.82 22.78
C LEU A 227 -6.36 4.91 23.73
N ALA A 228 -6.50 4.36 24.91
CA ALA A 228 -5.39 4.26 25.85
C ALA A 228 -4.19 3.53 25.23
N SER A 229 -2.98 3.98 25.54
CA SER A 229 -1.73 3.51 24.92
C SER A 229 -1.40 2.02 25.12
N ASN A 230 -2.12 1.33 26.00
CA ASN A 230 -2.00 -0.11 26.22
C ASN A 230 -2.97 -0.95 25.37
N VAL A 231 -3.78 -0.33 24.54
CA VAL A 231 -4.69 -1.01 23.61
C VAL A 231 -4.10 -0.96 22.22
N HIS A 232 -3.76 -2.11 21.64
CA HIS A 232 -3.18 -2.21 20.30
C HIS A 232 -3.99 -3.13 19.42
N THR A 233 -4.25 -2.73 18.19
CA THR A 233 -4.97 -3.52 17.19
C THR A 233 -4.16 -3.65 15.90
N TYR A 234 -4.59 -4.52 14.98
CA TYR A 234 -3.94 -4.65 13.68
C TYR A 234 -4.12 -3.42 12.79
N MET A 235 -5.30 -2.78 12.87
CA MET A 235 -5.64 -1.61 12.06
C MET A 235 -5.48 -0.29 12.85
N GLY A 236 -5.00 -0.36 14.10
CA GLY A 236 -4.84 0.79 14.98
C GLY A 236 -6.17 1.40 15.41
N ASP A 237 -6.08 2.62 15.88
CA ASP A 237 -7.20 3.48 16.26
C ASP A 237 -7.19 4.75 15.40
N PRO A 238 -8.00 4.81 14.34
CA PRO A 238 -8.07 5.96 13.45
C PRO A 238 -8.97 7.06 14.04
N VAL A 239 -8.51 8.30 14.01
CA VAL A 239 -9.30 9.50 14.28
C VAL A 239 -9.07 10.50 13.15
N GLY A 240 -10.13 11.09 12.61
CA GLY A 240 -10.06 11.96 11.45
C GLY A 240 -10.55 13.38 11.71
N HIS A 241 -10.15 14.28 10.83
CA HIS A 241 -10.66 15.65 10.75
C HIS A 241 -10.49 16.20 9.34
N TRP A 242 -11.19 17.27 9.04
CA TRP A 242 -11.05 17.98 7.77
C TRP A 242 -10.07 19.13 7.86
N GLU A 243 -9.11 19.19 6.94
CA GLU A 243 -8.28 20.37 6.66
C GLU A 243 -8.65 20.91 5.28
N GLY A 244 -9.59 21.87 5.24
CA GLY A 244 -10.15 22.37 3.98
C GLY A 244 -10.84 21.24 3.21
N ASN A 245 -10.29 20.85 2.06
CA ASN A 245 -10.82 19.77 1.22
C ASN A 245 -10.10 18.42 1.42
N THR A 246 -9.26 18.30 2.41
CA THR A 246 -8.48 17.10 2.71
C THR A 246 -9.00 16.42 3.96
N LEU A 247 -9.37 15.15 3.86
CA LEU A 247 -9.55 14.30 5.02
C LEU A 247 -8.18 13.90 5.55
N VAL A 248 -7.90 14.22 6.80
CA VAL A 248 -6.70 13.78 7.52
C VAL A 248 -7.12 12.70 8.50
N VAL A 249 -6.46 11.56 8.45
CA VAL A 249 -6.70 10.43 9.36
C VAL A 249 -5.40 10.13 10.10
N GLU A 250 -5.41 10.34 11.41
CA GLU A 250 -4.33 9.90 12.28
C GLU A 250 -4.65 8.53 12.85
N THR A 251 -3.72 7.59 12.73
CA THR A 251 -3.85 6.24 13.25
C THR A 251 -2.69 5.93 14.19
N THR A 252 -3.01 5.65 15.44
CA THR A 252 -2.09 5.18 16.48
C THR A 252 -2.51 3.79 16.97
N ASN A 253 -1.98 3.32 18.08
CA ASN A 253 -2.40 2.07 18.73
C ASN A 253 -2.28 0.83 17.82
N LEU A 254 -1.33 0.86 16.89
CA LEU A 254 -0.99 -0.28 16.04
C LEU A 254 -0.23 -1.33 16.85
N ASN A 255 -0.52 -2.62 16.61
CA ASN A 255 0.40 -3.66 17.06
C ASN A 255 1.58 -3.75 16.08
N ASP A 256 2.71 -4.31 16.52
CA ASP A 256 3.94 -4.39 15.74
C ASP A 256 4.02 -5.58 14.77
N LYS A 257 2.88 -6.15 14.41
CA LYS A 257 2.81 -7.43 13.68
C LYS A 257 2.73 -7.29 12.17
N MET A 258 2.53 -6.07 11.70
CA MET A 258 2.47 -5.74 10.28
C MET A 258 3.69 -4.91 9.87
N GLY A 259 3.77 -4.58 8.58
CA GLY A 259 4.79 -3.68 8.03
C GLY A 259 4.19 -2.68 7.03
N ILE A 260 5.01 -1.75 6.59
CA ILE A 260 4.66 -0.79 5.54
C ILE A 260 5.10 -1.39 4.20
N GLY A 261 4.14 -1.89 3.44
CA GLY A 261 4.36 -2.50 2.14
C GLY A 261 3.23 -3.41 1.71
N ALA A 262 3.39 -4.01 0.55
CA ALA A 262 2.41 -4.90 -0.06
C ALA A 262 1.96 -6.02 0.90
N ASN A 263 0.66 -6.23 0.99
CA ASN A 263 0.05 -7.25 1.87
C ASN A 263 0.47 -7.14 3.35
N GLY A 264 0.80 -5.93 3.81
CA GLY A 264 1.25 -5.70 5.18
C GLY A 264 2.61 -6.28 5.53
N GLY A 265 3.39 -6.66 4.50
CA GLY A 265 4.80 -6.99 4.62
C GLY A 265 5.69 -5.76 4.48
N GLY A 266 6.90 -5.92 3.93
CA GLY A 266 7.80 -4.81 3.65
C GLY A 266 8.66 -4.41 4.85
N VAL A 267 8.77 -3.09 5.10
CA VAL A 267 9.58 -2.55 6.19
C VAL A 267 8.83 -2.60 7.53
N PRO A 268 9.51 -2.92 8.64
CA PRO A 268 8.86 -3.02 9.94
C PRO A 268 8.40 -1.67 10.47
N TYR A 269 7.52 -1.70 11.46
CA TYR A 269 7.21 -0.57 12.31
C TYR A 269 7.06 -1.02 13.78
N SER A 270 7.07 -0.09 14.72
CA SER A 270 6.91 -0.34 16.16
C SER A 270 5.47 -0.05 16.61
N GLU A 271 5.16 -0.40 17.87
CA GLU A 271 3.88 -0.05 18.50
C GLU A 271 3.70 1.46 18.73
N ASP A 272 4.80 2.23 18.71
CA ASP A 272 4.78 3.69 18.83
C ASP A 272 4.52 4.40 17.49
N THR A 273 4.32 3.64 16.41
CA THR A 273 4.07 4.21 15.08
C THR A 273 2.80 5.03 15.06
N LYS A 274 2.92 6.25 14.53
CA LYS A 274 1.81 7.09 14.10
C LYS A 274 1.78 7.12 12.58
N LEU A 275 0.65 6.78 12.01
CA LEU A 275 0.37 6.93 10.59
C LEU A 275 -0.52 8.16 10.41
N THR A 276 -0.17 9.02 9.47
CA THR A 276 -1.03 10.14 9.06
C THR A 276 -1.37 10.00 7.59
N GLU A 277 -2.62 9.71 7.30
CA GLU A 277 -3.15 9.60 5.94
C GLU A 277 -3.83 10.89 5.53
N ARG A 278 -3.72 11.25 4.26
CA ARG A 278 -4.35 12.43 3.67
C ARG A 278 -5.04 12.04 2.38
N PHE A 279 -6.33 12.29 2.31
CA PHE A 279 -7.15 12.03 1.13
C PHE A 279 -7.66 13.37 0.58
N THR A 280 -7.17 13.77 -0.57
CA THR A 280 -7.58 15.03 -1.22
C THR A 280 -8.15 14.72 -2.59
N ARG A 281 -9.46 14.89 -2.78
CA ARG A 281 -10.06 14.73 -4.10
C ARG A 281 -9.60 15.87 -5.00
N VAL A 282 -8.86 15.59 -6.07
CA VAL A 282 -8.28 16.58 -6.98
C VAL A 282 -9.03 16.66 -8.31
N SER A 283 -9.84 15.65 -8.63
CA SER A 283 -10.74 15.63 -9.77
C SER A 283 -11.96 14.77 -9.47
N GLN A 284 -12.88 14.71 -10.43
CA GLN A 284 -14.05 13.83 -10.32
C GLN A 284 -13.63 12.36 -10.06
N ASN A 285 -12.53 11.92 -10.68
CA ASN A 285 -12.11 10.52 -10.70
C ASN A 285 -10.75 10.28 -10.03
N THR A 286 -10.25 11.22 -9.22
CA THR A 286 -8.93 11.08 -8.61
C THR A 286 -8.91 11.67 -7.21
N ILE A 287 -8.40 10.89 -6.27
CA ILE A 287 -7.99 11.34 -4.94
C ILE A 287 -6.47 11.22 -4.87
N ASP A 288 -5.79 12.30 -4.54
CA ASP A 288 -4.39 12.25 -4.14
C ASP A 288 -4.33 11.70 -2.72
N TYR A 289 -3.68 10.55 -2.59
CA TYR A 289 -3.44 9.88 -1.31
C TYR A 289 -2.01 10.05 -0.85
N GLN A 290 -1.84 10.34 0.43
CA GLN A 290 -0.54 10.40 1.08
C GLN A 290 -0.60 9.63 2.39
N LEU A 291 0.47 8.92 2.73
CA LEU A 291 0.67 8.26 4.01
C LEU A 291 2.04 8.65 4.58
N THR A 292 2.04 9.36 5.69
CA THR A 292 3.25 9.69 6.44
C THR A 292 3.43 8.70 7.58
N VAL A 293 4.62 8.15 7.68
CA VAL A 293 5.04 7.23 8.74
C VAL A 293 5.93 7.99 9.72
N ASP A 294 5.52 8.06 10.96
CA ASP A 294 6.25 8.65 12.09
C ASP A 294 6.52 7.57 13.13
N ASP A 295 7.72 7.02 13.12
CA ASP A 295 8.14 5.94 14.02
C ASP A 295 9.61 6.11 14.41
N PRO A 296 9.89 6.92 15.43
CA PRO A 296 11.26 7.23 15.85
C PRO A 296 12.00 6.04 16.48
N LYS A 297 11.30 4.97 16.89
CA LYS A 297 11.93 3.72 17.31
C LYS A 297 12.48 2.92 16.14
N THR A 298 11.81 3.00 15.00
CA THR A 298 12.17 2.19 13.83
C THR A 298 13.01 2.97 12.82
N TYR A 299 12.71 4.25 12.58
CA TYR A 299 13.34 5.06 11.53
C TYR A 299 14.06 6.28 12.09
N THR A 300 15.13 6.70 11.42
CA THR A 300 15.89 7.91 11.79
C THR A 300 15.18 9.22 11.45
N ALA A 301 14.14 9.18 10.62
CA ALA A 301 13.30 10.33 10.25
C ALA A 301 11.91 9.83 9.80
N LYS A 302 10.93 10.74 9.80
CA LYS A 302 9.63 10.54 9.16
C LYS A 302 9.78 10.40 7.65
N TRP A 303 8.86 9.71 7.02
CA TRP A 303 8.84 9.55 5.58
C TRP A 303 7.42 9.42 5.05
N THR A 304 7.22 9.75 3.77
CA THR A 304 5.88 9.80 3.17
C THR A 304 5.88 9.07 1.84
N ILE A 305 4.86 8.22 1.65
CA ILE A 305 4.47 7.74 0.33
C ILE A 305 3.29 8.57 -0.18
N ALA A 306 3.21 8.74 -1.50
CA ALA A 306 2.08 9.39 -2.14
C ALA A 306 1.83 8.80 -3.52
N PHE A 307 0.55 8.63 -3.87
CA PHE A 307 0.10 8.18 -5.18
C PHE A 307 -1.39 8.50 -5.37
N PRO A 308 -1.86 8.62 -6.62
CA PRO A 308 -3.29 8.77 -6.87
C PRO A 308 -4.02 7.46 -6.61
N ILE A 309 -5.23 7.55 -6.04
CA ILE A 309 -6.24 6.51 -6.14
C ILE A 309 -7.32 7.01 -7.09
N THR A 310 -7.82 6.12 -7.94
CA THR A 310 -8.65 6.52 -9.07
C THR A 310 -9.98 5.79 -9.05
N HIS A 311 -11.04 6.54 -9.45
CA HIS A 311 -12.36 5.94 -9.60
C HIS A 311 -12.41 5.12 -10.88
N GLU A 312 -12.98 3.92 -10.75
CA GLU A 312 -13.18 2.99 -11.85
C GLU A 312 -14.68 2.85 -12.12
N PRO A 313 -15.21 3.45 -13.20
CA PRO A 313 -16.61 3.32 -13.53
C PRO A 313 -17.00 1.86 -13.75
N GLY A 314 -18.07 1.41 -13.07
CA GLY A 314 -18.57 0.05 -13.17
C GLY A 314 -17.79 -0.99 -12.37
N TYR A 315 -16.78 -0.59 -11.62
CA TYR A 315 -16.12 -1.49 -10.67
C TYR A 315 -16.96 -1.61 -9.39
N GLU A 316 -17.27 -2.84 -9.04
CA GLU A 316 -17.99 -3.17 -7.82
C GLU A 316 -17.11 -4.03 -6.91
N ILE A 317 -17.07 -3.71 -5.62
CA ILE A 317 -16.36 -4.52 -4.64
C ILE A 317 -17.26 -5.69 -4.23
N TYR A 318 -16.82 -6.90 -4.56
CA TYR A 318 -17.45 -8.13 -4.12
C TYR A 318 -16.91 -8.55 -2.75
N GLU A 319 -17.59 -9.49 -2.12
CA GLU A 319 -17.08 -10.11 -0.90
C GLU A 319 -15.81 -10.93 -1.23
N TYR A 320 -14.72 -10.60 -0.56
CA TYR A 320 -13.51 -11.42 -0.58
C TYR A 320 -13.57 -12.41 0.58
N ALA A 321 -14.12 -13.58 0.30
CA ALA A 321 -14.33 -14.66 1.27
C ALA A 321 -13.02 -15.42 1.56
N CYS A 322 -12.05 -14.75 2.17
CA CYS A 322 -10.68 -15.24 2.35
C CYS A 322 -10.59 -16.60 3.08
N HIS A 323 -11.51 -16.88 3.98
CA HIS A 323 -11.54 -18.13 4.76
C HIS A 323 -12.24 -19.28 4.02
N GLU A 324 -13.20 -18.97 3.17
CA GLU A 324 -14.03 -19.96 2.50
C GLU A 324 -13.22 -20.75 1.46
N GLY A 325 -13.17 -22.06 1.62
CA GLY A 325 -12.39 -22.92 0.74
C GLY A 325 -10.88 -22.69 0.77
N ASN A 326 -10.35 -21.90 1.71
CA ASN A 326 -8.93 -21.63 1.84
C ASN A 326 -8.17 -22.87 2.33
N MET A 327 -7.78 -23.69 1.38
CA MET A 327 -6.92 -24.85 1.64
C MET A 327 -5.44 -24.49 1.69
N SER A 328 -5.08 -23.25 1.35
CA SER A 328 -3.69 -22.82 1.22
C SER A 328 -2.91 -22.96 2.52
N LEU A 329 -3.43 -22.46 3.62
CA LEU A 329 -2.76 -22.57 4.94
C LEU A 329 -2.57 -24.04 5.36
N ARG A 330 -3.60 -24.87 5.20
CA ARG A 330 -3.50 -26.30 5.47
C ARG A 330 -2.43 -26.97 4.62
N ASN A 331 -2.43 -26.72 3.31
CA ASN A 331 -1.48 -27.31 2.37
C ASN A 331 -0.04 -26.84 2.64
N MET A 332 0.15 -25.56 2.94
CA MET A 332 1.44 -25.01 3.35
C MET A 332 1.96 -25.67 4.63
N MET A 333 1.09 -25.89 5.62
CA MET A 333 1.47 -26.59 6.86
C MET A 333 1.83 -28.06 6.63
N LEU A 334 1.09 -28.75 5.74
CA LEU A 334 1.42 -30.13 5.37
C LEU A 334 2.76 -30.22 4.63
N ALA A 335 3.01 -29.31 3.69
CA ALA A 335 4.28 -29.24 2.99
C ALA A 335 5.46 -28.95 3.92
N ALA A 336 5.30 -28.02 4.87
CA ALA A 336 6.32 -27.71 5.86
C ALA A 336 6.66 -28.89 6.76
N ARG A 337 5.66 -29.69 7.18
CA ARG A 337 5.85 -30.94 7.94
C ARG A 337 6.60 -31.97 7.13
N ALA A 338 6.16 -32.21 5.88
CA ALA A 338 6.82 -33.16 4.99
C ALA A 338 8.30 -32.78 4.72
N GLU A 339 8.61 -31.49 4.65
CA GLU A 339 9.98 -31.01 4.52
C GLU A 339 10.82 -31.24 5.79
N ALA A 340 10.21 -31.02 6.96
CA ALA A 340 10.89 -31.23 8.25
C ALA A 340 11.20 -32.72 8.51
N ASP A 341 10.40 -33.62 7.96
CA ASP A 341 10.57 -35.09 8.13
C ASP A 341 11.58 -35.69 7.14
N LYS A 342 12.10 -34.91 6.19
CA LYS A 342 13.15 -35.40 5.29
C LYS A 342 14.45 -35.68 6.06
N PRO A 343 15.16 -36.79 5.74
CA PRO A 343 16.48 -37.02 6.31
C PRO A 343 17.40 -35.84 6.02
N LYS A 344 18.05 -35.34 7.05
CA LYS A 344 19.11 -34.33 6.90
C LYS A 344 20.36 -35.07 6.35
N ASN A 345 20.61 -34.95 5.05
CA ASN A 345 21.83 -35.43 4.43
C ASN A 345 23.04 -34.64 4.93
#